data_48c5f89e26f58b2d0b0aa43bac1a8559
#
_entry.id   48c5f89e26f58b2d0b0aa43bac1a8559
#
_cell.length_a   1.000
_cell.length_b   1.000
_cell.length_c   1.000
_cell.angle_alpha   90.00
_cell.angle_beta   90.00
_cell.angle_gamma   90.00
#
_symmetry.space_group_name_H-M   'P 1'
#
loop_
_entity.id
_entity.type
_entity.pdbx_description
1 polymer ?
#
loop_
_entity_poly.entity_id
_entity_poly.type
_entity_poly.pdbx_seq_one_letter_code
_entity_poly.pdbx_strand_id
1 'polypeptide(L)' 'MPARFLQMSDVAEELSVSLSQVYHMVRSGELPAIKVGGRGQWRIEREKLEEYIARKYHETADWVRDNPLAARDEEPEELK' A
#
# COMPACT_ATOMS: atom_id res chain seq x y z
N MET A 1 -21.74 3.59 0.48
CA MET A 1 -20.68 3.97 1.41
C MET A 1 -19.53 2.98 1.32
N PRO A 2 -18.30 3.43 1.33
CA PRO A 2 -17.18 2.50 1.33
C PRO A 2 -17.13 1.73 2.65
N ALA A 3 -16.68 0.51 2.56
CA ALA A 3 -16.55 -0.33 3.75
C ALA A 3 -15.46 0.26 4.65
N ARG A 4 -15.69 0.16 5.96
CA ARG A 4 -14.70 0.63 6.91
C ARG A 4 -13.49 -0.30 6.96
N PHE A 5 -13.74 -1.60 6.82
CA PHE A 5 -12.66 -2.60 6.85
C PHE A 5 -12.59 -3.31 5.53
N LEU A 6 -11.36 -3.57 5.11
CA LEU A 6 -11.06 -4.19 3.83
C LEU A 6 -10.34 -5.51 4.05
N GLN A 7 -10.51 -6.42 3.10
CA GLN A 7 -9.71 -7.62 3.06
C GLN A 7 -8.39 -7.30 2.36
N MET A 8 -7.41 -8.17 2.52
CA MET A 8 -6.14 -7.97 1.84
C MET A 8 -6.31 -7.93 0.33
N SER A 9 -7.23 -8.74 -0.20
CA SER A 9 -7.48 -8.75 -1.63
C SER A 9 -8.05 -7.42 -2.12
N ASP A 10 -8.86 -6.77 -1.27
CA ASP A 10 -9.38 -5.45 -1.62
C ASP A 10 -8.27 -4.43 -1.71
N VAL A 11 -7.32 -4.49 -0.78
CA VAL A 11 -6.19 -3.57 -0.79
C VAL A 11 -5.30 -3.82 -2.00
N ALA A 12 -5.07 -5.08 -2.31
CA ALA A 12 -4.27 -5.42 -3.49
C ALA A 12 -4.88 -4.83 -4.74
N GLU A 13 -6.19 -4.91 -4.84
CA GLU A 13 -6.91 -4.38 -5.99
C GLU A 13 -6.82 -2.86 -6.04
N GLU A 14 -7.03 -2.20 -4.89
CA GLU A 14 -7.00 -0.75 -4.86
C GLU A 14 -5.62 -0.18 -5.16
N LEU A 15 -4.58 -0.86 -4.71
CA LEU A 15 -3.21 -0.42 -4.97
C LEU A 15 -2.62 -0.99 -6.25
N SER A 16 -3.34 -1.89 -6.90
CA SER A 16 -2.88 -2.55 -8.13
C SER A 16 -1.56 -3.28 -7.90
N VAL A 17 -1.48 -4.00 -6.79
CA VAL A 17 -0.30 -4.81 -6.49
C VAL A 17 -0.75 -6.23 -6.20
N SER A 18 0.21 -7.13 -6.06
CA SER A 18 -0.11 -8.52 -5.78
C SER A 18 -0.56 -8.70 -4.35
N LEU A 19 -1.32 -9.76 -4.11
CA LEU A 19 -1.74 -10.10 -2.77
C LEU A 19 -0.53 -10.38 -1.89
N SER A 20 0.46 -11.02 -2.46
CA SER A 20 1.70 -11.33 -1.77
C SER A 20 2.38 -10.07 -1.27
N GLN A 21 2.36 -9.01 -2.07
CA GLN A 21 2.95 -7.74 -1.66
C GLN A 21 2.18 -7.10 -0.52
N VAL A 22 0.85 -7.16 -0.56
CA VAL A 22 0.04 -6.64 0.53
C VAL A 22 0.35 -7.40 1.82
N TYR A 23 0.46 -8.72 1.71
CA TYR A 23 0.79 -9.53 2.87
C TYR A 23 2.14 -9.10 3.47
N HIS A 24 3.12 -8.84 2.60
CA HIS A 24 4.42 -8.38 3.06
C HIS A 24 4.31 -7.04 3.77
N MET A 25 3.53 -6.12 3.22
CA MET A 25 3.35 -4.79 3.81
C MET A 25 2.72 -4.88 5.20
N VAL A 26 1.77 -5.78 5.34
CA VAL A 26 1.10 -5.99 6.62
C VAL A 26 2.05 -6.64 7.62
N ARG A 27 2.78 -7.65 7.18
CA ARG A 27 3.69 -8.37 8.07
C ARG A 27 4.87 -7.52 8.51
N SER A 28 5.32 -6.61 7.68
CA SER A 28 6.42 -5.72 8.02
C SER A 28 5.98 -4.55 8.91
N GLY A 29 4.68 -4.37 9.06
CA GLY A 29 4.16 -3.26 9.84
C GLY A 29 4.02 -1.98 9.07
N GLU A 30 4.36 -1.99 7.80
CA GLU A 30 4.26 -0.80 6.98
C GLU A 30 2.81 -0.37 6.81
N LEU A 31 1.90 -1.34 6.66
CA LEU A 31 0.48 -1.08 6.56
C LEU A 31 -0.20 -1.70 7.78
N PRO A 32 -0.68 -0.87 8.72
CA PRO A 32 -1.33 -1.40 9.92
C PRO A 32 -2.58 -2.20 9.57
N ALA A 33 -2.73 -3.34 10.22
CA ALA A 33 -3.86 -4.21 10.00
C ALA A 33 -4.16 -4.95 11.30
N ILE A 34 -5.34 -5.53 11.38
CA ILE A 34 -5.73 -6.29 12.56
C ILE A 34 -6.20 -7.68 12.15
N LYS A 35 -6.11 -8.60 13.09
CA LYS A 35 -6.69 -9.92 12.92
C LYS A 35 -8.01 -9.98 13.64
N VAL A 36 -9.01 -10.48 12.95
CA VAL A 36 -10.37 -10.52 13.47
C VAL A 36 -10.88 -11.94 13.46
N GLY A 37 -11.62 -12.30 14.51
CA GLY A 37 -12.25 -13.59 14.60
C GLY A 37 -11.33 -14.69 15.07
N GLY A 38 -11.90 -15.87 15.28
CA GLY A 38 -11.16 -17.00 15.84
C GLY A 38 -10.08 -17.53 14.91
N ARG A 39 -10.23 -17.32 13.62
CA ARG A 39 -9.25 -17.77 12.65
C ARG A 39 -8.19 -16.73 12.35
N GLY A 40 -8.30 -15.55 12.95
CA GLY A 40 -7.32 -14.51 12.75
C GLY A 40 -7.28 -13.98 11.33
N GLN A 41 -8.43 -13.66 10.78
CA GLN A 41 -8.49 -13.10 9.43
C GLN A 41 -8.00 -11.66 9.43
N TRP A 42 -7.15 -11.35 8.47
CA TRP A 42 -6.60 -10.01 8.36
C TRP A 42 -7.64 -9.03 7.84
N ARG A 43 -7.68 -7.85 8.47
CA ARG A 43 -8.54 -6.76 8.00
C ARG A 43 -7.77 -5.45 8.10
N ILE A 44 -7.94 -4.62 7.10
CA ILE A 44 -7.25 -3.32 7.02
C ILE A 44 -8.32 -2.23 7.10
N GLU A 45 -8.20 -1.35 8.08
CA GLU A 45 -9.12 -0.26 8.20
C GLU A 45 -8.90 0.72 7.05
N ARG A 46 -9.99 1.15 6.41
CA ARG A 46 -9.86 2.04 5.24
C ARG A 46 -9.08 3.30 5.58
N GLU A 47 -9.29 3.84 6.77
CA GLU A 47 -8.58 5.04 7.19
C GLU A 47 -7.08 4.80 7.23
N LYS A 48 -6.67 3.62 7.65
CA LYS A 48 -5.24 3.28 7.69
C LYS A 48 -4.65 3.14 6.30
N LEU A 49 -5.45 2.62 5.38
CA LEU A 49 -5.01 2.54 3.98
C LEU A 49 -4.86 3.95 3.40
N GLU A 50 -5.80 4.84 3.70
CA GLU A 50 -5.71 6.21 3.21
C GLU A 50 -4.47 6.91 3.77
N GLU A 51 -4.17 6.70 5.05
CA GLU A 51 -2.98 7.27 5.66
C GLU A 51 -1.71 6.73 5.01
N TYR A 52 -1.72 5.44 4.70
CA TYR A 52 -0.58 4.81 4.03
C TYR A 52 -0.35 5.46 2.66
N ILE A 53 -1.43 5.64 1.90
CA ILE A 53 -1.34 6.23 0.58
C ILE A 53 -0.79 7.66 0.68
N ALA A 54 -1.33 8.45 1.61
CA ALA A 54 -0.87 9.82 1.80
C ALA A 54 0.62 9.87 2.15
N ARG A 55 1.05 8.97 3.03
CA ARG A 55 2.46 8.91 3.41
C ARG A 55 3.33 8.56 2.22
N LYS A 56 2.87 7.64 1.38
CA LYS A 56 3.64 7.25 0.21
C LYS A 56 3.76 8.38 -0.80
N TYR A 57 2.73 9.17 -0.95
CA TYR A 57 2.81 10.35 -1.79
C TYR A 57 3.88 11.30 -1.30
N HIS A 58 3.92 11.51 0.01
CA HIS A 58 4.88 12.40 0.61
C HIS A 58 6.31 11.88 0.43
N GLU A 59 6.52 10.61 0.74
CA GLU A 59 7.84 9.99 0.62
C GLU A 59 8.32 10.01 -0.82
N THR A 60 7.41 9.73 -1.76
CA THR A 60 7.78 9.70 -3.17
C THR A 60 8.13 11.10 -3.67
N ALA A 61 7.39 12.11 -3.20
CA ALA A 61 7.68 13.50 -3.58
C ALA A 61 9.09 13.88 -3.11
N ASP A 62 9.46 13.46 -1.89
CA ASP A 62 10.79 13.72 -1.36
C ASP A 62 11.85 13.01 -2.20
N TRP A 63 11.59 11.76 -2.55
CA TRP A 63 12.53 10.99 -3.36
C TRP A 63 12.74 11.63 -4.73
N VAL A 64 11.64 12.05 -5.36
CA VAL A 64 11.70 12.67 -6.70
C VAL A 64 12.50 13.97 -6.64
N ARG A 65 12.28 14.76 -5.58
CA ARG A 65 13.01 16.02 -5.41
C ARG A 65 14.51 15.76 -5.29
N ASP A 66 14.88 14.71 -4.54
CA ASP A 66 16.28 14.40 -4.28
C ASP A 66 16.95 13.65 -5.42
N ASN A 67 16.16 13.12 -6.35
CA ASN A 67 16.67 12.33 -7.48
C ASN A 67 16.07 12.82 -8.79
N PRO A 68 16.24 14.11 -9.12
CA PRO A 68 15.47 14.71 -10.21
C PRO A 68 15.70 14.10 -11.58
N LEU A 69 16.93 13.84 -11.94
CA LEU A 69 17.22 13.32 -13.28
C LEU A 69 17.65 11.87 -13.28
N ALA A 70 18.09 11.37 -12.15
CA ALA A 70 18.47 9.96 -12.05
C ALA A 70 17.29 9.07 -12.35
N ALA A 71 16.09 9.52 -12.01
CA ALA A 71 14.89 8.75 -12.25
C ALA A 71 14.62 8.49 -13.74
N ARG A 72 15.23 9.27 -14.61
CA ARG A 72 15.07 9.08 -16.05
C ARG A 72 15.63 7.74 -16.52
N ASP A 73 16.63 7.25 -15.83
CA ASP A 73 17.28 6.02 -16.21
C ASP A 73 16.54 4.80 -15.69
N GLU A 74 15.51 5.02 -14.86
CA GLU A 74 14.74 3.95 -14.28
C GLU A 74 13.34 3.98 -14.89
N GLU A 75 13.13 3.13 -15.87
CA GLU A 75 11.82 3.11 -16.52
C GLU A 75 10.81 2.40 -15.64
N PRO A 76 9.64 3.03 -15.43
CA PRO A 76 8.59 2.37 -14.65
C PRO A 76 8.10 1.12 -15.35
N GLU A 77 7.73 0.12 -14.54
CA GLU A 77 7.24 -1.14 -15.09
C GLU A 77 6.02 -0.95 -15.97
N GLU A 78 5.20 0.04 -15.65
CA GLU A 78 3.96 0.27 -16.36
C GLU A 78 4.14 1.06 -17.64
N LEU A 79 5.33 1.51 -17.90
CA LEU A 79 5.56 2.29 -19.10
C LEU A 79 5.65 1.37 -20.30
N LYS A 80 4.59 1.30 -21.04
CA LYS A 80 4.48 0.42 -22.19
C LYS A 80 4.14 1.19 -23.43
#